data_0ecdb323339ee765bb75e9078c22ca02
#
_entry.id   0ecdb323339ee765bb75e9078c22ca02
#
_cell.length_a   1.000
_cell.length_b   1.000
_cell.length_c   1.000
_cell.angle_alpha   90.00
_cell.angle_beta   90.00
_cell.angle_gamma   90.00
#
_symmetry.space_group_name_H-M   'P 1'
#
loop_
_entity.id
_entity.type
_entity.pdbx_description
1 polymer ?
#
loop_
_entity_poly.entity_id
_entity_poly.type
_entity_poly.pdbx_seq_one_letter_code
_entity_poly.pdbx_strand_id
1 'polypeptide(L)'
;MGDVVPIVGSVRGFRWWRLSGAAELLSPWRGPVRWDPGENEASCLARRGMFGWKTSRAPHPNGCPSSRCECGFYALHGLPQLNDGLDRAIWEIDTASSGGRHGLVLGVAAGYGRVLIGTEGWRARFGKVLALFAGPLVTHHTRELGITAAAYNVPVYRDLDAFVQEWGPDRDELAELTA
;
A
#
# COMPACT_ATOMS: atom_id res chain seq x y z
N MET A 1 -4.52 -17.70 -9.90
CA MET A 1 -3.09 -17.55 -10.23
C MET A 1 -3.04 -16.41 -11.22
N GLY A 2 -2.70 -15.21 -10.77
CA GLY A 2 -2.78 -14.02 -11.63
C GLY A 2 -1.70 -14.05 -12.71
N ASP A 3 -2.06 -13.68 -13.92
CA ASP A 3 -1.14 -13.58 -15.04
C ASP A 3 -0.20 -12.38 -14.87
N VAL A 4 1.04 -12.55 -15.34
CA VAL A 4 2.03 -11.46 -15.36
C VAL A 4 1.77 -10.65 -16.62
N VAL A 5 1.06 -9.54 -16.49
CA VAL A 5 0.90 -8.60 -17.60
C VAL A 5 1.98 -7.51 -17.45
N PRO A 6 2.91 -7.37 -18.40
CA PRO A 6 3.79 -6.22 -18.44
C PRO A 6 2.96 -4.99 -18.85
N ILE A 7 2.67 -4.12 -17.89
CA ILE A 7 1.93 -2.89 -18.14
C ILE A 7 2.91 -1.79 -18.53
N VAL A 8 2.66 -1.17 -19.67
CA VAL A 8 3.26 0.11 -20.04
C VAL A 8 2.39 1.21 -19.42
N GLY A 9 2.79 1.68 -18.24
CA GLY A 9 2.03 2.67 -17.48
C GLY A 9 2.06 2.41 -15.98
N SER A 10 1.08 2.93 -15.28
CA SER A 10 0.89 2.71 -13.85
C SER A 10 -0.52 2.21 -13.57
N VAL A 11 -0.64 1.29 -12.62
CA VAL A 11 -1.92 0.86 -12.05
C VAL A 11 -2.18 1.61 -10.76
N ARG A 12 -3.44 1.95 -10.49
CA ARG A 12 -3.86 2.58 -9.24
C ARG A 12 -4.57 1.56 -8.35
N GLY A 13 -4.56 1.82 -7.03
CA GLY A 13 -5.33 1.01 -6.10
C GLY A 13 -5.33 1.60 -4.70
N PHE A 14 -6.27 1.16 -3.90
CA PHE A 14 -6.43 1.58 -2.53
C PHE A 14 -5.56 0.76 -1.59
N ARG A 15 -5.03 1.44 -0.54
CA ARG A 15 -4.16 0.81 0.44
C ARG A 15 -4.27 1.47 1.80
N TRP A 16 -4.07 0.67 2.86
CA TRP A 16 -3.84 1.16 4.21
C TRP A 16 -2.36 1.32 4.50
N TRP A 17 -2.02 2.36 5.27
CA TRP A 17 -0.72 2.53 5.91
C TRP A 17 -0.91 2.79 7.40
N ARG A 18 0.10 2.42 8.18
CA ARG A 18 0.26 2.97 9.53
C ARG A 18 0.94 4.33 9.42
N LEU A 19 0.38 5.31 10.09
CA LEU A 19 0.99 6.63 10.25
C LEU A 19 1.74 6.64 11.58
N SER A 20 3.07 6.77 11.54
CA SER A 20 3.90 6.85 12.73
C SER A 20 3.87 8.23 13.36
N GLY A 21 4.24 8.33 14.66
CA GLY A 21 4.42 9.62 15.33
C GLY A 21 5.52 10.50 14.72
N ALA A 22 6.39 9.93 13.88
CA ALA A 22 7.39 10.63 13.08
C ALA A 22 6.87 11.09 11.70
N ALA A 23 5.56 11.02 11.47
CA ALA A 23 4.89 11.37 10.21
C ALA A 23 5.36 10.52 9.01
N GLU A 24 5.65 9.24 9.24
CA GLU A 24 6.06 8.29 8.22
C GLU A 24 4.93 7.33 7.86
N LEU A 25 4.85 6.94 6.59
CA LEU A 25 3.94 5.88 6.13
C LEU A 25 4.65 4.54 6.19
N LEU A 26 4.09 3.64 6.99
CA LEU A 26 4.61 2.29 7.19
C LEU A 26 3.60 1.26 6.66
N SER A 27 4.09 0.20 6.05
CA SER A 27 3.22 -0.93 5.70
C SER A 27 2.54 -1.47 6.96
N PRO A 28 1.22 -1.72 6.94
CA PRO A 28 0.51 -2.24 8.11
C PRO A 28 0.89 -3.69 8.41
N TRP A 29 1.34 -4.44 7.40
CA TRP A 29 1.68 -5.85 7.50
C TRP A 29 3.17 -6.09 7.25
N ARG A 30 3.71 -7.14 7.84
CA ARG A 30 5.07 -7.68 7.60
C ARG A 30 6.23 -6.79 8.02
N GLY A 31 6.11 -6.18 9.19
CA GLY A 31 7.17 -5.35 9.76
C GLY A 31 7.16 -3.92 9.21
N PRO A 32 8.00 -3.06 9.73
CA PRO A 32 7.99 -1.63 9.43
C PRO A 32 8.65 -1.33 8.08
N VAL A 33 8.04 -1.78 6.98
CA VAL A 33 8.47 -1.33 5.65
C VAL A 33 7.97 0.09 5.48
N ARG A 34 8.91 1.03 5.49
CA ARG A 34 8.65 2.44 5.26
C ARG A 34 8.45 2.68 3.77
N TRP A 35 7.49 3.53 3.47
CA TRP A 35 7.34 4.15 2.16
C TRP A 35 7.96 5.53 2.23
N ASP A 36 8.91 5.80 1.39
CA ASP A 36 9.53 7.12 1.31
C ASP A 36 8.72 8.08 0.41
N PRO A 37 8.85 9.40 0.59
CA PRO A 37 8.31 10.35 -0.37
C PRO A 37 8.85 10.09 -1.78
N GLY A 38 7.96 10.10 -2.77
CA GLY A 38 8.32 9.82 -4.17
C GLY A 38 8.26 8.33 -4.52
N GLU A 39 9.23 7.87 -5.30
CA GLU A 39 9.30 6.50 -5.80
C GLU A 39 9.91 5.55 -4.77
N ASN A 40 9.30 4.39 -4.63
CA ASN A 40 9.78 3.31 -3.77
C ASN A 40 10.02 2.05 -4.60
N GLU A 41 11.14 1.36 -4.39
CA GLU A 41 11.44 0.08 -5.03
C GLU A 41 11.21 -1.08 -4.05
N ALA A 42 10.43 -2.06 -4.48
CA ALA A 42 10.13 -3.24 -3.68
C ALA A 42 11.36 -4.15 -3.55
N SER A 43 11.62 -4.59 -2.35
CA SER A 43 12.61 -5.60 -2.05
C SER A 43 11.94 -6.89 -1.55
N CYS A 44 12.56 -8.03 -1.85
CA CYS A 44 12.11 -9.30 -1.29
C CYS A 44 12.58 -9.43 0.16
N LEU A 45 11.63 -9.49 1.08
CA LEU A 45 11.91 -9.84 2.48
C LEU A 45 12.05 -11.36 2.57
N ALA A 46 13.27 -11.87 2.45
CA ALA A 46 13.52 -13.28 2.68
C ALA A 46 13.34 -13.62 4.16
N ARG A 47 12.47 -14.60 4.44
CA ARG A 47 12.33 -15.15 5.78
C ARG A 47 13.62 -15.85 6.15
N ARG A 48 14.42 -15.29 7.04
CA ARG A 48 15.58 -15.96 7.60
C ARG A 48 15.27 -16.38 9.03
N GLY A 49 15.12 -17.70 9.25
CA GLY A 49 15.21 -18.35 10.54
C GLY A 49 14.38 -17.74 11.69
N MET A 50 14.46 -18.34 12.85
CA MET A 50 13.68 -18.06 14.06
C MET A 50 13.87 -16.64 14.66
N PHE A 51 14.81 -15.82 14.18
CA PHE A 51 15.23 -14.55 14.83
C PHE A 51 15.30 -13.32 13.93
N GLY A 52 14.50 -13.19 12.87
CA GLY A 52 14.38 -11.91 12.19
C GLY A 52 14.18 -11.95 10.68
N TRP A 53 13.65 -10.86 10.17
CA TRP A 53 13.51 -10.58 8.75
C TRP A 53 14.79 -9.88 8.27
N LYS A 54 15.47 -10.42 7.27
CA LYS A 54 16.50 -9.68 6.54
C LYS A 54 15.96 -9.32 5.16
N THR A 55 16.10 -8.06 4.80
CA THR A 55 16.00 -7.64 3.40
C THR A 55 17.17 -8.29 2.66
N SER A 56 16.91 -9.26 1.81
CA SER A 56 17.88 -9.68 0.82
C SER A 56 17.51 -9.01 -0.50
N ARG A 57 18.49 -8.50 -1.22
CA ARG A 57 18.30 -8.20 -2.65
C ARG A 57 17.77 -9.48 -3.28
N ALA A 58 16.63 -9.33 -3.93
CA ALA A 58 15.72 -10.38 -4.34
C ALA A 58 16.44 -11.65 -4.85
N PRO A 59 16.12 -12.81 -4.28
CA PRO A 59 16.57 -14.08 -4.85
C PRO A 59 15.81 -14.41 -6.16
N HIS A 60 15.07 -13.46 -6.72
CA HIS A 60 14.31 -13.66 -7.94
C HIS A 60 15.11 -13.15 -9.14
N PRO A 61 15.38 -14.00 -10.15
CA PRO A 61 16.18 -13.61 -11.33
C PRO A 61 15.66 -12.37 -12.04
N ASN A 62 14.34 -12.13 -11.94
CA ASN A 62 13.66 -11.01 -12.59
C ASN A 62 13.22 -9.90 -11.60
N GLY A 63 13.70 -9.92 -10.35
CA GLY A 63 13.31 -8.95 -9.32
C GLY A 63 11.90 -9.15 -8.76
N CYS A 64 11.46 -8.20 -7.92
CA CYS A 64 10.09 -8.15 -7.39
C CYS A 64 9.13 -7.51 -8.42
N PRO A 65 7.83 -7.87 -8.35
CA PRO A 65 7.25 -9.01 -7.68
C PRO A 65 7.48 -10.32 -8.42
N SER A 66 7.36 -11.45 -7.72
CA SER A 66 7.40 -12.78 -8.30
C SER A 66 6.08 -13.51 -8.04
N SER A 67 5.58 -14.30 -8.99
CA SER A 67 4.37 -15.11 -8.82
C SER A 67 4.50 -16.19 -7.74
N ARG A 68 5.74 -16.58 -7.42
CA ARG A 68 6.05 -17.59 -6.38
C ARG A 68 6.41 -16.96 -5.02
N CYS A 69 6.28 -15.64 -4.88
CA CYS A 69 6.61 -14.91 -3.68
C CYS A 69 5.60 -13.80 -3.46
N GLU A 70 5.38 -13.42 -2.21
CA GLU A 70 4.47 -12.33 -1.84
C GLU A 70 5.17 -10.95 -1.84
N CYS A 71 6.35 -10.83 -2.43
CA CYS A 71 7.06 -9.56 -2.53
C CYS A 71 6.38 -8.60 -3.53
N GLY A 72 6.73 -7.34 -3.40
CA GLY A 72 6.15 -6.25 -4.19
C GLY A 72 5.36 -5.28 -3.33
N PHE A 73 5.16 -4.08 -3.83
CA PHE A 73 4.14 -3.18 -3.32
C PHE A 73 2.78 -3.66 -3.81
N TYR A 74 1.78 -3.61 -2.96
CA TYR A 74 0.44 -4.03 -3.33
C TYR A 74 -0.59 -2.97 -2.95
N ALA A 75 -1.67 -2.93 -3.72
CA ALA A 75 -2.89 -2.23 -3.40
C ALA A 75 -4.08 -3.01 -3.97
N LEU A 76 -5.28 -2.68 -3.52
CA LEU A 76 -6.52 -3.34 -3.86
C LEU A 76 -7.29 -2.52 -4.90
N HIS A 77 -8.04 -3.18 -5.76
CA HIS A 77 -8.79 -2.51 -6.83
C HIS A 77 -9.92 -1.64 -6.30
N GLY A 78 -10.52 -1.98 -5.16
CA GLY A 78 -11.64 -1.25 -4.61
C GLY A 78 -11.69 -1.22 -3.09
N LEU A 79 -12.57 -0.37 -2.55
CA LEU A 79 -12.81 -0.24 -1.11
C LEU A 79 -13.44 -1.48 -0.46
N PRO A 80 -14.33 -2.26 -1.11
CA PRO A 80 -14.89 -3.46 -0.49
C PRO A 80 -13.81 -4.45 -0.04
N GLN A 81 -12.79 -4.69 -0.87
CA GLN A 81 -11.67 -5.58 -0.55
C GLN A 81 -10.80 -5.04 0.60
N LEU A 82 -10.78 -3.72 0.78
CA LEU A 82 -10.08 -3.10 1.92
C LEU A 82 -10.76 -3.36 3.25
N ASN A 83 -12.09 -3.37 3.28
CA ASN A 83 -12.85 -3.58 4.49
C ASN A 83 -12.61 -4.98 5.07
N ASP A 84 -12.49 -6.00 4.23
CA ASP A 84 -12.19 -7.37 4.65
C ASP A 84 -10.81 -7.49 5.32
N GLY A 85 -9.88 -6.62 4.96
CA GLY A 85 -8.54 -6.56 5.56
C GLY A 85 -8.42 -5.62 6.76
N LEU A 86 -9.42 -4.76 7.01
CA LEU A 86 -9.35 -3.70 8.01
C LEU A 86 -9.29 -4.25 9.43
N ASP A 87 -10.13 -5.21 9.77
CA ASP A 87 -10.17 -5.84 11.11
C ASP A 87 -8.82 -6.49 11.43
N ARG A 88 -8.22 -7.15 10.45
CA ARG A 88 -6.90 -7.74 10.58
C ARG A 88 -5.82 -6.67 10.76
N ALA A 89 -5.89 -5.57 10.02
CA ALA A 89 -4.95 -4.46 10.14
C ALA A 89 -5.04 -3.79 11.52
N ILE A 90 -6.26 -3.56 12.03
CA ILE A 90 -6.49 -3.01 13.37
C ILE A 90 -5.91 -3.95 14.42
N TRP A 91 -6.20 -5.25 14.35
CA TRP A 91 -5.70 -6.24 15.30
C TRP A 91 -4.16 -6.31 15.31
N GLU A 92 -3.51 -6.30 14.14
CA GLU A 92 -2.04 -6.32 14.05
C GLU A 92 -1.40 -5.04 14.62
N ILE A 93 -2.08 -3.91 14.49
CA ILE A 93 -1.62 -2.65 15.09
C ILE A 93 -1.74 -2.67 16.60
N ASP A 94 -2.87 -3.12 17.13
CA ASP A 94 -3.08 -3.22 18.57
C ASP A 94 -2.09 -4.19 19.24
N THR A 95 -1.80 -5.31 18.60
CA THR A 95 -0.86 -6.31 19.12
C THR A 95 0.60 -5.91 18.97
N ALA A 96 0.97 -5.15 17.93
CA ALA A 96 2.33 -4.67 17.69
C ALA A 96 2.66 -3.41 18.50
N SER A 97 1.64 -2.71 19.02
CA SER A 97 1.80 -1.42 19.68
C SER A 97 2.02 -1.56 21.18
N SER A 98 3.11 -2.19 21.60
CA SER A 98 3.60 -2.04 22.97
C SER A 98 4.17 -0.61 23.17
N GLY A 99 3.33 0.43 23.05
CA GLY A 99 3.64 1.78 23.46
C GLY A 99 3.58 2.91 22.45
N GLY A 100 3.25 2.69 21.19
CA GLY A 100 3.15 3.76 20.18
C GLY A 100 1.74 3.88 19.61
N ARG A 101 1.12 5.05 19.76
CA ARG A 101 -0.15 5.35 19.07
C ARG A 101 0.13 5.50 17.59
N HIS A 102 -0.28 4.53 16.80
CA HIS A 102 -0.23 4.61 15.34
C HIS A 102 -1.64 4.82 14.80
N GLY A 103 -1.81 5.79 13.90
CA GLY A 103 -3.04 5.94 13.13
C GLY A 103 -3.04 5.02 11.91
N LEU A 104 -4.23 4.57 11.48
CA LEU A 104 -4.43 3.97 10.18
C LEU A 104 -4.90 5.04 9.19
N VAL A 105 -4.17 5.20 8.11
CA VAL A 105 -4.53 6.10 7.02
C VAL A 105 -4.81 5.31 5.75
N LEU A 106 -5.98 5.56 5.17
CA LEU A 106 -6.33 5.08 3.84
C LEU A 106 -5.71 6.01 2.79
N GLY A 107 -5.35 5.47 1.66
CA GLY A 107 -4.93 6.28 0.51
C GLY A 107 -4.88 5.48 -0.77
N VAL A 108 -4.38 6.14 -1.81
CA VAL A 108 -4.19 5.58 -3.14
C VAL A 108 -2.71 5.46 -3.43
N ALA A 109 -2.33 4.30 -3.94
CA ALA A 109 -0.99 4.05 -4.46
C ALA A 109 -1.02 3.84 -5.97
N ALA A 110 0.01 4.31 -6.66
CA ALA A 110 0.35 3.84 -7.99
C ALA A 110 1.39 2.74 -7.90
N GLY A 111 1.21 1.71 -8.73
CA GLY A 111 2.19 0.66 -8.95
C GLY A 111 2.65 0.66 -10.41
N TYR A 112 3.94 0.45 -10.67
CA TYR A 112 4.50 0.45 -12.02
C TYR A 112 5.78 -0.39 -12.13
N GLY A 113 6.33 -0.42 -13.35
CA GLY A 113 7.37 -1.36 -13.72
C GLY A 113 6.80 -2.76 -13.93
N ARG A 114 7.39 -3.76 -13.30
CA ARG A 114 6.80 -5.10 -13.32
C ARG A 114 5.59 -5.15 -12.38
N VAL A 115 4.42 -5.46 -12.93
CA VAL A 115 3.17 -5.55 -12.19
C VAL A 115 2.58 -6.95 -12.32
N LEU A 116 2.05 -7.48 -11.23
CA LEU A 116 1.21 -8.68 -11.19
C LEU A 116 -0.19 -8.25 -10.80
N ILE A 117 -1.15 -8.48 -11.68
CA ILE A 117 -2.57 -8.19 -11.43
C ILE A 117 -3.25 -9.46 -10.97
N GLY A 118 -4.01 -9.37 -9.89
CA GLY A 118 -4.90 -10.40 -9.37
C GLY A 118 -6.34 -9.91 -9.34
N THR A 119 -7.25 -10.77 -8.92
CA THR A 119 -8.69 -10.46 -8.83
C THR A 119 -9.03 -9.39 -7.81
N GLU A 120 -8.26 -9.28 -6.73
CA GLU A 120 -8.53 -8.34 -5.63
C GLU A 120 -7.68 -7.06 -5.71
N GLY A 121 -6.55 -7.13 -6.40
CA GLY A 121 -5.60 -6.04 -6.44
C GLY A 121 -4.36 -6.39 -7.24
N TRP A 122 -3.32 -5.60 -7.07
CA TRP A 122 -2.08 -5.74 -7.80
C TRP A 122 -0.85 -5.73 -6.88
N ARG A 123 0.26 -6.24 -7.41
CA ARG A 123 1.60 -6.08 -6.82
C ARG A 123 2.56 -5.53 -7.86
N ALA A 124 3.37 -4.56 -7.48
CA ALA A 124 4.28 -3.87 -8.39
C ALA A 124 5.72 -3.82 -7.85
N ARG A 125 6.67 -3.65 -8.77
CA ARG A 125 8.07 -3.42 -8.43
C ARG A 125 8.27 -2.04 -7.82
N PHE A 126 7.68 -1.03 -8.41
CA PHE A 126 7.74 0.34 -7.93
C PHE A 126 6.39 0.78 -7.41
N GLY A 127 6.42 1.62 -6.37
CA GLY A 127 5.22 2.17 -5.77
C GLY A 127 5.38 3.64 -5.41
N LYS A 128 4.29 4.40 -5.55
CA LYS A 128 4.21 5.81 -5.17
C LYS A 128 2.87 6.08 -4.50
N VAL A 129 2.87 6.89 -3.45
CA VAL A 129 1.64 7.40 -2.84
C VAL A 129 1.08 8.52 -3.73
N LEU A 130 -0.23 8.51 -3.98
CA LEU A 130 -0.90 9.51 -4.82
C LEU A 130 -1.82 10.42 -4.03
N ALA A 131 -2.53 9.88 -3.02
CA ALA A 131 -3.48 10.62 -2.20
C ALA A 131 -3.65 9.95 -0.84
N LEU A 132 -4.06 10.71 0.16
CA LEU A 132 -4.38 10.22 1.51
C LEU A 132 -5.81 10.65 1.89
N PHE A 133 -6.48 9.84 2.72
CA PHE A 133 -7.80 10.09 3.23
C PHE A 133 -7.78 10.21 4.75
N ALA A 134 -8.26 11.35 5.27
CA ALA A 134 -8.36 11.64 6.69
C ALA A 134 -9.64 11.03 7.29
N GLY A 135 -9.69 9.70 7.32
CA GLY A 135 -10.79 8.96 7.92
C GLY A 135 -10.79 8.92 9.46
N PRO A 136 -11.79 8.28 10.07
CA PRO A 136 -11.95 8.25 11.52
C PRO A 136 -10.77 7.59 12.26
N LEU A 137 -10.05 6.67 11.64
CA LEU A 137 -8.93 5.96 12.27
C LEU A 137 -7.64 6.79 12.38
N VAL A 138 -7.63 8.01 11.83
CA VAL A 138 -6.49 8.93 11.87
C VAL A 138 -6.78 10.24 12.62
N THR A 139 -7.94 10.37 13.24
CA THR A 139 -8.40 11.63 13.89
C THR A 139 -7.45 12.18 14.94
N HIS A 140 -6.78 11.29 15.69
CA HIS A 140 -5.80 11.69 16.71
C HIS A 140 -4.40 12.00 16.14
N HIS A 141 -4.21 11.86 14.82
CA HIS A 141 -2.95 12.06 14.12
C HIS A 141 -3.06 13.07 12.97
N THR A 142 -3.99 14.03 13.09
CA THR A 142 -4.24 15.03 12.03
C THR A 142 -3.01 15.87 11.72
N ARG A 143 -2.20 16.20 12.75
CA ARG A 143 -0.96 16.94 12.55
C ARG A 143 0.07 16.13 11.77
N GLU A 144 0.30 14.90 12.18
CA GLU A 144 1.25 13.98 11.54
C GLU A 144 0.81 13.69 10.09
N LEU A 145 -0.49 13.53 9.86
CA LEU A 145 -1.04 13.37 8.52
C LEU A 145 -0.75 14.59 7.63
N GLY A 146 -0.94 15.80 8.15
CA GLY A 146 -0.62 17.03 7.42
C GLY A 146 0.86 17.15 7.06
N ILE A 147 1.75 16.82 8.01
CA ILE A 147 3.21 16.80 7.77
C ILE A 147 3.56 15.75 6.71
N THR A 148 2.99 14.55 6.81
CA THR A 148 3.19 13.46 5.84
C THR A 148 2.73 13.89 4.45
N ALA A 149 1.52 14.39 4.32
CA ALA A 149 0.97 14.82 3.03
C ALA A 149 1.84 15.88 2.35
N ALA A 150 2.33 16.85 3.13
CA ALA A 150 3.25 17.87 2.63
C ALA A 150 4.59 17.25 2.17
N ALA A 151 5.17 16.34 2.96
CA ALA A 151 6.42 15.68 2.61
C ALA A 151 6.31 14.81 1.34
N TYR A 152 5.16 14.14 1.15
CA TYR A 152 4.89 13.29 -0.02
C TYR A 152 4.36 14.10 -1.21
N ASN A 153 4.04 15.38 -1.00
CA ASN A 153 3.41 16.26 -2.00
C ASN A 153 2.13 15.65 -2.58
N VAL A 154 1.22 15.22 -1.70
CA VAL A 154 -0.05 14.56 -2.07
C VAL A 154 -1.23 15.23 -1.40
N PRO A 155 -2.42 15.23 -2.04
CA PRO A 155 -3.64 15.77 -1.45
C PRO A 155 -4.13 14.90 -0.28
N VAL A 156 -4.85 15.54 0.65
CA VAL A 156 -5.59 14.90 1.74
C VAL A 156 -7.07 15.17 1.57
N TYR A 157 -7.84 14.11 1.44
CA TYR A 157 -9.29 14.15 1.34
C TYR A 157 -9.93 13.94 2.71
N ARG A 158 -11.05 14.62 2.95
CA ARG A 158 -11.87 14.44 4.15
C ARG A 158 -13.26 13.92 3.83
N ASP A 159 -13.67 14.05 2.59
CA ASP A 159 -14.91 13.52 2.05
C ASP A 159 -14.62 12.23 1.30
N LEU A 160 -15.27 11.13 1.72
CA LEU A 160 -15.03 9.81 1.15
C LEU A 160 -15.56 9.69 -0.27
N ASP A 161 -16.72 10.32 -0.56
CA ASP A 161 -17.34 10.24 -1.88
C ASP A 161 -16.49 10.99 -2.90
N ALA A 162 -15.99 12.19 -2.54
CA ALA A 162 -15.06 12.94 -3.38
C ALA A 162 -13.75 12.17 -3.62
N PHE A 163 -13.23 11.52 -2.57
CA PHE A 163 -12.03 10.69 -2.68
C PHE A 163 -12.22 9.50 -3.62
N VAL A 164 -13.35 8.80 -3.50
CA VAL A 164 -13.68 7.64 -4.35
C VAL A 164 -14.00 8.09 -5.78
N GLN A 165 -14.68 9.23 -5.95
CA GLN A 165 -15.00 9.76 -7.28
C GLN A 165 -13.72 10.10 -8.07
N GLU A 166 -12.70 10.65 -7.42
CA GLU A 166 -11.46 11.04 -8.09
C GLU A 166 -10.49 9.89 -8.29
N TRP A 167 -10.44 8.96 -7.32
CA TRP A 167 -9.42 7.91 -7.27
C TRP A 167 -9.99 6.50 -7.43
N GLY A 168 -11.31 6.36 -7.47
CA GLY A 168 -11.97 5.08 -7.71
C GLY A 168 -11.53 4.46 -9.03
N PRO A 169 -11.58 3.13 -9.14
CA PRO A 169 -11.27 2.46 -10.39
C PRO A 169 -12.26 2.94 -11.46
N ASP A 170 -11.74 3.34 -12.59
CA ASP A 170 -12.57 3.52 -13.77
C ASP A 170 -13.14 2.14 -14.11
N ARG A 171 -14.48 1.98 -14.02
CA ARG A 171 -15.14 0.69 -14.19
C ARG A 171 -14.86 0.08 -15.56
N ASP A 172 -14.57 0.91 -16.53
CA ASP A 172 -14.29 0.50 -17.90
C ASP A 172 -12.84 0.00 -18.03
N GLU A 173 -11.86 0.61 -17.34
CA GLU A 173 -10.46 0.13 -17.31
C GLU A 173 -10.33 -1.28 -16.68
N LEU A 174 -11.13 -1.59 -15.66
CA LEU A 174 -11.11 -2.91 -15.02
C LEU A 174 -11.74 -4.00 -15.89
N ALA A 175 -12.75 -3.66 -16.70
CA ALA A 175 -13.39 -4.61 -17.61
C ALA A 175 -12.44 -5.01 -18.77
N GLU A 176 -11.64 -4.06 -19.27
CA GLU A 176 -10.66 -4.34 -20.31
C GLU A 176 -9.46 -5.18 -19.84
N LEU A 177 -9.07 -5.06 -18.56
CA LEU A 177 -7.96 -5.81 -17.97
C LEU A 177 -8.32 -7.25 -17.57
N THR A 178 -9.62 -7.57 -17.52
CA THR A 178 -10.14 -8.91 -17.10
C THR A 178 -10.78 -9.68 -18.25
N ALA A 179 -10.87 -9.12 -19.45
CA ALA A 179 -11.35 -9.77 -20.67
C ALA A 179 -10.21 -10.46 -21.42
#